data_ea69ec9aba29e5d8760b6c14ee653a89
#
_entry.id   ea69ec9aba29e5d8760b6c14ee653a89
#
_cell.length_a   1.000
_cell.length_b   1.000
_cell.length_c   1.000
_cell.angle_alpha   90.00
_cell.angle_beta   90.00
_cell.angle_gamma   90.00
#
_symmetry.space_group_name_H-M   'P 1'
#
loop_
_entity.id
_entity.type
_entity.pdbx_description
1 polymer ?
#
loop_
_entity_poly.entity_id
_entity_poly.type
_entity_poly.pdbx_seq_one_letter_code
_entity_poly.pdbx_strand_id
1 'polypeptide(L)'
;ITVGQTVASGTALTARHRVLAAENTTAAVTITSDTAVLGVEGFYTVSSGAGLDYNALADALKQMGLFQGTGTAYGSGYDLEQAPTRIVGLVMFLRLIGEEGAALSSTAANPFADTPAWCDRYVAYAYEKGYTKGNNVSAGGQRYFGPDAQLSAGEYMTFLLRALGYSDSGASPDFSWANAVGKSVEFGVLN
;
A
#
# COMPACT_ATOMS: atom_id res chain seq x y z
N ILE A 1 -21.29 12.30 -7.70
CA ILE A 1 -21.41 13.30 -8.77
C ILE A 1 -22.84 13.20 -9.28
N THR A 2 -23.62 14.27 -9.15
CA THR A 2 -24.95 14.30 -9.74
C THR A 2 -24.80 14.90 -11.14
N VAL A 3 -25.01 14.11 -12.17
CA VAL A 3 -25.06 14.61 -13.53
C VAL A 3 -26.50 15.04 -13.78
N GLY A 4 -26.77 16.34 -13.65
CA GLY A 4 -28.09 16.92 -13.76
C GLY A 4 -28.54 17.27 -15.19
N GLN A 5 -27.87 16.80 -16.22
CA GLN A 5 -28.21 17.10 -17.61
C GLN A 5 -28.45 15.83 -18.42
N THR A 6 -29.41 15.90 -19.29
CA THR A 6 -29.68 14.85 -20.28
C THR A 6 -28.53 14.82 -21.28
N VAL A 7 -27.87 13.67 -21.36
CA VAL A 7 -26.76 13.46 -22.29
C VAL A 7 -27.31 12.85 -23.56
N ALA A 8 -26.89 13.37 -24.72
CA ALA A 8 -27.36 12.85 -26.00
C ALA A 8 -26.90 11.38 -26.19
N SER A 9 -27.80 10.60 -26.83
CA SER A 9 -27.51 9.19 -27.16
C SER A 9 -26.20 9.06 -27.91
N GLY A 10 -25.32 8.13 -27.47
CA GLY A 10 -24.03 7.89 -28.07
C GLY A 10 -22.86 8.75 -27.54
N THR A 11 -23.10 9.60 -26.54
CA THR A 11 -22.02 10.37 -25.91
C THR A 11 -21.27 9.49 -24.92
N ALA A 12 -19.96 9.36 -25.09
CA ALA A 12 -19.10 8.72 -24.11
C ALA A 12 -18.89 9.63 -22.91
N LEU A 13 -19.31 9.17 -21.73
CA LEU A 13 -19.08 9.87 -20.47
C LEU A 13 -17.96 9.18 -19.72
N THR A 14 -16.93 9.94 -19.40
CA THR A 14 -15.87 9.46 -18.49
C THR A 14 -16.03 10.18 -17.16
N ALA A 15 -16.43 9.45 -16.12
CA ALA A 15 -16.44 9.98 -14.77
C ALA A 15 -15.12 9.61 -14.06
N ARG A 16 -14.37 10.60 -13.64
CA ARG A 16 -13.20 10.39 -12.78
C ARG A 16 -13.56 10.76 -11.36
N HIS A 17 -13.40 9.84 -10.45
CA HIS A 17 -13.62 10.07 -9.03
C HIS A 17 -12.29 10.22 -8.32
N ARG A 18 -12.14 11.31 -7.57
CA ARG A 18 -11.00 11.51 -6.68
C ARG A 18 -11.48 11.23 -5.25
N VAL A 19 -10.93 10.22 -4.61
CA VAL A 19 -11.16 9.97 -3.19
C VAL A 19 -10.35 10.99 -2.40
N LEU A 20 -11.05 11.88 -1.70
CA LEU A 20 -10.45 12.75 -0.70
C LEU A 20 -10.62 12.07 0.66
N ALA A 21 -9.52 11.66 1.27
CA ALA A 21 -9.50 10.85 2.49
C ALA A 21 -10.09 11.51 3.74
N ALA A 22 -10.49 12.79 3.68
CA ALA A 22 -10.92 13.57 4.83
C ALA A 22 -12.41 13.91 4.87
N GLU A 23 -13.17 13.61 3.84
CA GLU A 23 -14.59 14.03 3.80
C GLU A 23 -15.50 12.89 3.37
N ASN A 24 -16.50 12.71 4.16
CA ASN A 24 -17.62 11.82 3.98
C ASN A 24 -18.49 12.24 2.80
N THR A 25 -18.13 11.86 1.61
CA THR A 25 -18.90 12.16 0.42
C THR A 25 -19.54 10.90 -0.15
N THR A 26 -20.85 10.82 -0.08
CA THR A 26 -21.60 9.85 -0.89
C THR A 26 -21.72 10.42 -2.29
N ALA A 27 -21.03 9.81 -3.25
CA ALA A 27 -21.20 10.16 -4.64
C ALA A 27 -22.21 9.20 -5.27
N ALA A 28 -23.37 9.72 -5.65
CA ALA A 28 -24.33 9.00 -6.46
C ALA A 28 -24.21 9.50 -7.92
N VAL A 29 -23.99 8.60 -8.86
CA VAL A 29 -24.08 8.92 -10.29
C VAL A 29 -25.41 8.40 -10.79
N THR A 30 -26.29 9.32 -11.15
CA THR A 30 -27.55 8.98 -11.80
C THR A 30 -27.42 9.33 -13.28
N ILE A 31 -27.55 8.33 -14.14
CA ILE A 31 -27.51 8.52 -15.58
C ILE A 31 -28.92 8.28 -16.11
N THR A 32 -29.52 9.32 -16.70
CA THR A 32 -30.79 9.25 -17.37
C THR A 32 -30.58 9.35 -18.88
N SER A 33 -30.13 8.26 -19.50
CA SER A 33 -30.05 8.15 -20.96
C SER A 33 -30.07 6.68 -21.35
N ASP A 34 -30.90 6.33 -22.30
CA ASP A 34 -31.11 4.94 -22.77
C ASP A 34 -29.91 4.33 -23.49
N THR A 35 -28.88 5.10 -23.80
CA THR A 35 -27.75 4.66 -24.63
C THR A 35 -26.39 5.25 -24.23
N ALA A 36 -26.23 5.71 -23.01
CA ALA A 36 -24.93 6.18 -22.55
C ALA A 36 -24.00 5.00 -22.24
N VAL A 37 -22.85 4.92 -22.91
CA VAL A 37 -21.77 4.05 -22.51
C VAL A 37 -20.99 4.77 -21.41
N LEU A 38 -21.17 4.34 -20.18
CA LEU A 38 -20.41 4.85 -19.06
C LEU A 38 -19.21 3.95 -18.83
N GLY A 39 -18.03 4.49 -19.06
CA GLY A 39 -16.79 3.93 -18.54
C GLY A 39 -16.58 4.41 -17.10
N VAL A 40 -16.77 3.53 -16.14
CA VAL A 40 -16.51 3.85 -14.73
C VAL A 40 -15.15 3.31 -14.36
N GLU A 41 -14.17 4.18 -14.21
CA GLU A 41 -12.88 3.82 -13.64
C GLU A 41 -12.94 4.04 -12.11
N GLY A 42 -13.39 3.03 -11.40
CA GLY A 42 -13.36 2.94 -9.94
C GLY A 42 -14.42 3.78 -9.22
N PHE A 43 -15.34 3.12 -8.57
CA PHE A 43 -16.24 3.74 -7.58
C PHE A 43 -15.80 3.35 -6.18
N TYR A 44 -15.58 4.35 -5.34
CA TYR A 44 -15.41 4.12 -3.92
C TYR A 44 -16.46 4.93 -3.16
N THR A 45 -17.31 4.25 -2.43
CA THR A 45 -18.22 4.91 -1.50
C THR A 45 -17.53 4.95 -0.14
N VAL A 46 -17.06 6.11 0.25
CA VAL A 46 -16.64 6.33 1.64
C VAL A 46 -17.89 6.78 2.38
N SER A 47 -18.44 5.88 3.19
CA SER A 47 -19.63 6.17 4.01
C SER A 47 -19.22 7.00 5.22
N SER A 48 -19.83 8.15 5.38
CA SER A 48 -19.62 9.03 6.52
C SER A 48 -20.60 8.72 7.63
N GLY A 49 -20.09 8.49 8.76
CA GLY A 49 -20.88 8.46 9.98
C GLY A 49 -20.57 7.32 10.92
N ALA A 50 -19.84 6.32 10.45
CA ALA A 50 -19.46 5.16 11.25
C ALA A 50 -17.98 4.77 11.15
N GLY A 51 -17.12 5.63 10.63
CA GLY A 51 -15.71 5.33 10.39
C GLY A 51 -15.40 5.03 8.92
N LEU A 52 -14.11 4.86 8.61
CA LEU A 52 -13.64 4.49 7.29
C LEU A 52 -14.13 3.07 6.92
N ASP A 53 -14.69 2.92 5.73
CA ASP A 53 -14.94 1.59 5.17
C ASP A 53 -13.63 0.98 4.67
N TYR A 54 -12.98 0.23 5.54
CA TYR A 54 -11.69 -0.40 5.23
C TYR A 54 -11.80 -1.46 4.11
N ASN A 55 -12.98 -2.11 3.94
CA ASN A 55 -13.18 -3.04 2.83
C ASN A 55 -13.22 -2.30 1.50
N ALA A 56 -13.89 -1.16 1.42
CA ALA A 56 -13.89 -0.33 0.22
C ALA A 56 -12.48 0.20 -0.11
N LEU A 57 -11.69 0.55 0.89
CA LEU A 57 -10.28 0.93 0.71
C LEU A 57 -9.43 -0.25 0.20
N ALA A 58 -9.65 -1.44 0.74
CA ALA A 58 -8.96 -2.65 0.30
C ALA A 58 -9.34 -3.04 -1.12
N ASP A 59 -10.62 -2.91 -1.50
CA ASP A 59 -11.08 -3.08 -2.88
C ASP A 59 -10.37 -2.13 -3.83
N ALA A 60 -10.20 -0.87 -3.42
CA ALA A 60 -9.48 0.12 -4.18
C ALA A 60 -8.02 -0.27 -4.42
N LEU A 61 -7.32 -0.64 -3.36
CA LEU A 61 -5.93 -1.09 -3.44
C LEU A 61 -5.80 -2.35 -4.30
N LYS A 62 -6.78 -3.25 -4.24
CA LYS A 62 -6.81 -4.47 -5.07
C LYS A 62 -6.99 -4.14 -6.54
N GLN A 63 -7.87 -3.21 -6.90
CA GLN A 63 -8.06 -2.75 -8.27
C GLN A 63 -6.80 -2.08 -8.85
N MET A 64 -6.04 -1.39 -8.01
CA MET A 64 -4.75 -0.80 -8.40
C MET A 64 -3.60 -1.83 -8.45
N GLY A 65 -3.84 -3.10 -8.09
CA GLY A 65 -2.80 -4.14 -8.03
C GLY A 65 -1.85 -4.02 -6.83
N LEU A 66 -2.13 -3.10 -5.90
CA LEU A 66 -1.27 -2.83 -4.74
C LEU A 66 -1.52 -3.80 -3.57
N PHE A 67 -2.72 -4.37 -3.52
CA PHE A 67 -3.13 -5.32 -2.50
C PHE A 67 -3.87 -6.50 -3.15
N GLN A 68 -3.57 -7.72 -2.75
CA GLN A 68 -4.22 -8.91 -3.32
C GLN A 68 -5.21 -9.55 -2.35
N GLY A 69 -5.10 -9.25 -1.06
CA GLY A 69 -5.88 -9.88 -0.01
C GLY A 69 -5.57 -11.37 0.12
N THR A 70 -6.51 -12.11 0.66
CA THR A 70 -6.41 -13.56 0.83
C THR A 70 -6.83 -14.36 -0.42
N GLY A 71 -7.04 -13.67 -1.55
CA GLY A 71 -7.43 -14.29 -2.82
C GLY A 71 -8.94 -14.51 -3.00
N THR A 72 -9.77 -14.07 -2.05
CA THR A 72 -11.23 -14.16 -2.15
C THR A 72 -11.85 -13.01 -2.94
N ALA A 73 -13.18 -12.96 -3.04
CA ALA A 73 -13.90 -11.92 -3.75
C ALA A 73 -13.69 -10.53 -3.12
N TYR A 74 -13.96 -9.47 -3.91
CA TYR A 74 -13.94 -8.10 -3.41
C TYR A 74 -14.91 -7.90 -2.25
N GLY A 75 -14.53 -7.06 -1.29
CA GLY A 75 -15.33 -6.73 -0.12
C GLY A 75 -15.37 -7.78 0.97
N SER A 76 -14.69 -8.91 0.79
CA SER A 76 -14.60 -9.97 1.82
C SER A 76 -13.29 -10.74 1.71
N GLY A 77 -12.88 -11.34 2.83
CA GLY A 77 -11.68 -12.19 2.87
C GLY A 77 -10.36 -11.41 2.79
N TYR A 78 -10.36 -10.17 3.25
CA TYR A 78 -9.14 -9.35 3.35
C TYR A 78 -8.42 -9.50 4.68
N ASP A 79 -9.06 -10.11 5.68
CA ASP A 79 -8.53 -10.27 7.04
C ASP A 79 -8.01 -8.97 7.65
N LEU A 80 -8.74 -7.86 7.44
CA LEU A 80 -8.32 -6.51 7.83
C LEU A 80 -8.26 -6.30 9.35
N GLU A 81 -8.84 -7.21 10.12
CA GLU A 81 -8.75 -7.25 11.58
C GLU A 81 -7.37 -7.70 12.07
N GLN A 82 -6.59 -8.31 11.19
CA GLN A 82 -5.26 -8.81 11.52
C GLN A 82 -4.18 -7.85 11.01
N ALA A 83 -3.22 -7.54 11.88
CA ALA A 83 -2.04 -6.83 11.42
C ALA A 83 -1.27 -7.69 10.40
N PRO A 84 -0.84 -7.11 9.27
CA PRO A 84 -0.07 -7.83 8.28
C PRO A 84 1.27 -8.30 8.87
N THR A 85 1.77 -9.41 8.34
CA THR A 85 3.13 -9.81 8.66
C THR A 85 4.14 -8.89 7.95
N ARG A 86 5.36 -8.86 8.46
CA ARG A 86 6.42 -8.01 7.94
C ARG A 86 6.73 -8.29 6.47
N ILE A 87 6.66 -9.55 6.05
CA ILE A 87 6.87 -9.89 4.65
C ILE A 87 5.69 -9.44 3.76
N VAL A 88 4.47 -9.57 4.22
CA VAL A 88 3.29 -9.07 3.49
C VAL A 88 3.39 -7.56 3.29
N GLY A 89 3.75 -6.82 4.34
CA GLY A 89 3.95 -5.37 4.24
C GLY A 89 5.09 -4.99 3.30
N LEU A 90 6.20 -5.74 3.29
CA LEU A 90 7.29 -5.49 2.35
C LEU A 90 6.85 -5.69 0.89
N VAL A 91 6.11 -6.74 0.60
CA VAL A 91 5.59 -7.00 -0.76
C VAL A 91 4.62 -5.89 -1.18
N MET A 92 3.70 -5.49 -0.29
CA MET A 92 2.79 -4.36 -0.56
C MET A 92 3.55 -3.06 -0.81
N PHE A 93 4.60 -2.80 -0.04
CA PHE A 93 5.46 -1.64 -0.23
C PHE A 93 6.14 -1.67 -1.60
N LEU A 94 6.73 -2.79 -2.02
CA LEU A 94 7.40 -2.91 -3.32
C LEU A 94 6.40 -2.74 -4.49
N ARG A 95 5.15 -3.20 -4.34
CA ARG A 95 4.07 -2.92 -5.28
C ARG A 95 3.73 -1.44 -5.33
N LEU A 96 3.61 -0.81 -4.18
CA LEU A 96 3.29 0.62 -4.07
C LEU A 96 4.29 1.49 -4.82
N ILE A 97 5.59 1.19 -4.70
CA ILE A 97 6.64 1.94 -5.41
C ILE A 97 6.92 1.43 -6.84
N GLY A 98 6.17 0.41 -7.31
CA GLY A 98 6.30 -0.13 -8.67
C GLY A 98 7.53 -1.03 -8.90
N GLU A 99 8.16 -1.53 -7.85
CA GLU A 99 9.42 -2.28 -7.92
C GLU A 99 9.25 -3.80 -7.73
N GLU A 100 8.02 -4.34 -7.63
CA GLU A 100 7.81 -5.79 -7.46
C GLU A 100 8.45 -6.60 -8.60
N GLY A 101 8.30 -6.16 -9.86
CA GLY A 101 8.91 -6.83 -11.01
C GLY A 101 10.44 -6.84 -10.96
N ALA A 102 11.05 -5.74 -10.52
CA ALA A 102 12.48 -5.64 -10.32
C ALA A 102 12.97 -6.57 -9.20
N ALA A 103 12.24 -6.64 -8.10
CA ALA A 103 12.54 -7.54 -6.99
C ALA A 103 12.49 -9.02 -7.43
N LEU A 104 11.47 -9.43 -8.17
CA LEU A 104 11.32 -10.80 -8.68
C LEU A 104 12.41 -11.20 -9.67
N SER A 105 12.97 -10.23 -10.39
CA SER A 105 14.05 -10.43 -11.37
C SER A 105 15.44 -10.28 -10.76
N SER A 106 15.53 -9.86 -9.49
CA SER A 106 16.79 -9.60 -8.81
C SER A 106 17.60 -10.89 -8.60
N THR A 107 18.90 -10.74 -8.70
CA THR A 107 19.91 -11.76 -8.35
C THR A 107 20.69 -11.40 -7.09
N ALA A 108 20.21 -10.41 -6.34
CA ALA A 108 20.81 -9.99 -5.09
C ALA A 108 20.91 -11.17 -4.10
N ALA A 109 22.02 -11.25 -3.38
CA ALA A 109 22.19 -12.26 -2.34
C ALA A 109 21.37 -11.90 -1.10
N ASN A 110 20.62 -12.86 -0.59
CA ASN A 110 19.86 -12.68 0.65
C ASN A 110 20.78 -12.86 1.88
N PRO A 111 20.94 -11.82 2.73
CA PRO A 111 21.76 -11.92 3.92
C PRO A 111 21.04 -12.49 5.15
N PHE A 112 19.74 -12.79 5.04
CA PHE A 112 18.90 -13.20 6.16
C PHE A 112 18.73 -14.71 6.21
N ALA A 113 18.78 -15.28 7.42
CA ALA A 113 18.73 -16.72 7.64
C ALA A 113 17.30 -17.29 7.79
N ASP A 114 16.31 -16.42 8.00
CA ASP A 114 14.95 -16.78 8.38
C ASP A 114 13.91 -16.55 7.31
N THR A 115 14.32 -16.27 6.07
CA THR A 115 13.39 -16.00 4.98
C THR A 115 13.05 -17.29 4.22
N PRO A 116 11.75 -17.64 4.11
CA PRO A 116 11.29 -18.71 3.24
C PRO A 116 11.64 -18.47 1.77
N ALA A 117 11.88 -19.54 1.02
CA ALA A 117 12.31 -19.46 -0.38
C ALA A 117 11.40 -18.63 -1.28
N TRP A 118 10.08 -18.60 -1.02
CA TRP A 118 9.13 -17.85 -1.83
C TRP A 118 9.31 -16.33 -1.74
N CYS A 119 9.83 -15.83 -0.62
CA CYS A 119 10.02 -14.38 -0.41
C CYS A 119 11.47 -13.93 -0.46
N ASP A 120 12.39 -14.87 -0.72
CA ASP A 120 13.83 -14.64 -0.73
C ASP A 120 14.23 -13.44 -1.60
N ARG A 121 13.74 -13.38 -2.84
CA ARG A 121 14.06 -12.30 -3.78
C ARG A 121 13.54 -10.94 -3.36
N TYR A 122 12.36 -10.88 -2.76
CA TYR A 122 11.80 -9.62 -2.26
C TYR A 122 12.67 -9.02 -1.16
N VAL A 123 13.09 -9.88 -0.22
CA VAL A 123 13.87 -9.46 0.94
C VAL A 123 15.30 -9.10 0.54
N ALA A 124 15.91 -9.91 -0.32
CA ALA A 124 17.25 -9.66 -0.86
C ALA A 124 17.32 -8.32 -1.61
N TYR A 125 16.35 -8.08 -2.50
CA TYR A 125 16.24 -6.84 -3.24
C TYR A 125 16.05 -5.62 -2.33
N ALA A 126 15.12 -5.71 -1.38
CA ALA A 126 14.86 -4.63 -0.45
C ALA A 126 16.09 -4.31 0.44
N TYR A 127 16.88 -5.32 0.77
CA TYR A 127 18.14 -5.12 1.49
C TYR A 127 19.19 -4.43 0.60
N GLU A 128 19.38 -4.88 -0.63
CA GLU A 128 20.31 -4.29 -1.60
C GLU A 128 20.00 -2.82 -1.84
N LYS A 129 18.69 -2.48 -1.96
CA LYS A 129 18.20 -1.10 -2.10
C LYS A 129 18.27 -0.26 -0.83
N GLY A 130 18.57 -0.88 0.31
CA GLY A 130 18.60 -0.20 1.59
C GLY A 130 17.22 0.06 2.21
N TYR A 131 16.13 -0.48 1.64
CA TYR A 131 14.78 -0.31 2.17
C TYR A 131 14.59 -1.05 3.50
N THR A 132 15.27 -2.17 3.68
CA THR A 132 15.34 -2.89 4.96
C THR A 132 16.76 -3.14 5.41
N LYS A 133 16.97 -3.14 6.71
CA LYS A 133 18.21 -3.59 7.38
C LYS A 133 18.01 -4.91 8.14
N GLY A 134 16.78 -5.46 8.06
CA GLY A 134 16.33 -6.58 8.87
C GLY A 134 15.73 -6.14 10.20
N ASN A 135 15.44 -7.12 11.04
CA ASN A 135 14.83 -6.92 12.34
C ASN A 135 15.86 -7.14 13.48
N ASN A 136 16.76 -8.09 13.29
CA ASN A 136 17.72 -8.45 14.32
C ASN A 136 19.04 -8.93 13.71
N VAL A 137 20.11 -8.82 14.50
CA VAL A 137 21.42 -9.41 14.22
C VAL A 137 21.85 -10.17 15.48
N SER A 138 22.12 -11.45 15.35
CA SER A 138 22.62 -12.26 16.48
C SER A 138 24.02 -11.83 16.92
N ALA A 139 24.44 -12.28 18.10
CA ALA A 139 25.79 -12.06 18.60
C ALA A 139 26.88 -12.62 17.65
N GLY A 140 26.54 -13.63 16.84
CA GLY A 140 27.44 -14.19 15.81
C GLY A 140 27.37 -13.46 14.45
N GLY A 141 26.67 -12.34 14.36
CA GLY A 141 26.57 -11.55 13.13
C GLY A 141 25.50 -12.04 12.14
N GLN A 142 24.75 -13.10 12.46
CA GLN A 142 23.67 -13.62 11.62
C GLN A 142 22.50 -12.63 11.58
N ARG A 143 22.04 -12.27 10.39
CA ARG A 143 20.91 -11.35 10.19
C ARG A 143 19.59 -12.10 10.10
N TYR A 144 18.54 -11.46 10.60
CA TYR A 144 17.17 -11.95 10.57
C TYR A 144 16.24 -10.86 10.05
N PHE A 145 15.32 -11.24 9.20
CA PHE A 145 14.30 -10.34 8.66
C PHE A 145 13.02 -10.33 9.51
N GLY A 146 12.65 -11.47 10.08
CA GLY A 146 11.41 -11.66 10.82
C GLY A 146 10.18 -11.69 9.92
N PRO A 147 10.09 -12.56 8.90
CA PRO A 147 9.03 -12.51 7.89
C PRO A 147 7.64 -12.64 8.49
N ASP A 148 7.46 -13.47 9.50
CA ASP A 148 6.17 -13.77 10.16
C ASP A 148 5.86 -12.85 11.34
N ALA A 149 6.77 -11.95 11.72
CA ALA A 149 6.51 -10.96 12.76
C ALA A 149 5.42 -9.98 12.29
N GLN A 150 4.56 -9.54 13.21
CA GLN A 150 3.60 -8.48 12.90
C GLN A 150 4.33 -7.19 12.53
N LEU A 151 3.86 -6.55 11.46
CA LEU A 151 4.40 -5.28 11.01
C LEU A 151 3.75 -4.12 11.75
N SER A 152 4.54 -3.27 12.35
CA SER A 152 4.06 -2.01 12.92
C SER A 152 3.99 -0.90 11.86
N ALA A 153 3.15 0.12 12.12
CA ALA A 153 3.09 1.31 11.27
C ALA A 153 4.48 2.01 11.15
N GLY A 154 5.24 2.06 12.25
CA GLY A 154 6.59 2.62 12.25
C GLY A 154 7.56 1.89 11.35
N GLU A 155 7.49 0.56 11.30
CA GLU A 155 8.32 -0.27 10.40
C GLU A 155 7.92 -0.06 8.94
N TYR A 156 6.63 0.01 8.63
CA TYR A 156 6.16 0.29 7.28
C TYR A 156 6.58 1.69 6.80
N MET A 157 6.42 2.71 7.64
CA MET A 157 6.89 4.06 7.34
C MET A 157 8.40 4.11 7.19
N THR A 158 9.15 3.25 7.90
CA THR A 158 10.60 3.15 7.73
C THR A 158 10.98 2.68 6.32
N PHE A 159 10.26 1.72 5.73
CA PHE A 159 10.49 1.32 4.35
C PHE A 159 10.24 2.49 3.38
N LEU A 160 9.12 3.18 3.54
CA LEU A 160 8.74 4.32 2.71
C LEU A 160 9.74 5.47 2.81
N LEU A 161 10.11 5.87 4.02
CA LEU A 161 11.04 6.99 4.21
C LEU A 161 12.42 6.68 3.62
N ARG A 162 12.92 5.46 3.77
CA ARG A 162 14.18 5.04 3.15
C ARG A 162 14.10 5.07 1.62
N ALA A 163 12.99 4.62 1.03
CA ALA A 163 12.79 4.68 -0.43
C ALA A 163 12.70 6.11 -0.95
N LEU A 164 12.22 7.04 -0.14
CA LEU A 164 12.20 8.48 -0.44
C LEU A 164 13.56 9.16 -0.22
N GLY A 165 14.57 8.43 0.24
CA GLY A 165 15.93 8.92 0.42
C GLY A 165 16.23 9.50 1.80
N TYR A 166 15.30 9.44 2.74
CA TYR A 166 15.57 9.83 4.13
C TYR A 166 16.43 8.80 4.85
N SER A 167 17.36 9.27 5.66
CA SER A 167 18.30 8.41 6.39
C SER A 167 17.90 8.19 7.84
N ASP A 168 17.92 6.93 8.27
CA ASP A 168 17.77 6.54 9.69
C ASP A 168 19.10 6.16 10.34
N SER A 169 20.23 6.60 9.75
CA SER A 169 21.58 6.26 10.21
C SER A 169 22.55 7.43 9.99
N GLY A 170 23.76 7.31 10.58
CA GLY A 170 24.78 8.35 10.50
C GLY A 170 24.76 9.28 11.72
N ALA A 171 25.53 10.36 11.63
CA ALA A 171 25.70 11.32 12.73
C ALA A 171 24.48 12.22 12.96
N SER A 172 23.68 12.43 11.92
CA SER A 172 22.45 13.26 11.96
C SER A 172 21.38 12.59 11.14
N PRO A 173 20.71 11.56 11.67
CA PRO A 173 19.65 10.87 10.95
C PRO A 173 18.40 11.76 10.83
N ASP A 174 17.69 11.65 9.70
CA ASP A 174 16.45 12.38 9.46
C ASP A 174 15.31 11.84 10.34
N PHE A 175 15.34 10.55 10.61
CA PHE A 175 14.36 9.85 11.42
C PHE A 175 14.94 8.63 12.13
N SER A 176 14.14 7.99 12.97
CA SER A 176 14.36 6.67 13.54
C SER A 176 13.09 5.82 13.38
N TRP A 177 13.17 4.51 13.47
CA TRP A 177 11.97 3.67 13.40
C TRP A 177 10.93 4.06 14.48
N ALA A 178 11.38 4.52 15.64
CA ALA A 178 10.50 4.90 16.73
C ALA A 178 9.68 6.18 16.46
N ASN A 179 10.18 7.09 15.61
CA ASN A 179 9.50 8.32 15.25
C ASN A 179 9.07 8.37 13.77
N ALA A 180 9.22 7.27 13.03
CA ALA A 180 8.98 7.21 11.60
C ALA A 180 7.57 7.69 11.20
N VAL A 181 6.53 7.33 11.96
CA VAL A 181 5.15 7.78 11.70
C VAL A 181 5.04 9.31 11.84
N GLY A 182 5.54 9.88 12.94
CA GLY A 182 5.52 11.34 13.16
C GLY A 182 6.33 12.08 12.10
N LYS A 183 7.50 11.56 11.72
CA LYS A 183 8.33 12.13 10.66
C LYS A 183 7.67 12.02 9.28
N SER A 184 6.90 10.96 9.03
CA SER A 184 6.12 10.85 7.79
C SER A 184 5.07 11.95 7.65
N VAL A 185 4.45 12.38 8.76
CA VAL A 185 3.54 13.52 8.76
C VAL A 185 4.31 14.84 8.56
N GLU A 186 5.41 15.03 9.28
CA GLU A 186 6.26 16.23 9.16
C GLU A 186 6.79 16.41 7.72
N PHE A 187 7.15 15.32 7.05
CA PHE A 187 7.64 15.33 5.68
C PHE A 187 6.52 15.37 4.61
N GLY A 188 5.26 15.37 5.02
CA GLY A 188 4.11 15.40 4.11
C GLY A 188 3.86 14.08 3.37
N VAL A 189 4.38 12.97 3.87
CA VAL A 189 4.13 11.61 3.34
C VAL A 189 2.79 11.07 3.82
N LEU A 190 2.44 11.38 5.07
CA LEU A 190 1.12 11.14 5.66
C LEU A 190 0.42 12.46 5.94
N ASN A 191 -0.91 12.46 5.83
CA ASN A 191 -1.78 13.60 6.19
C ASN A 191 -2.48 13.32 7.53
#